data_9bdb21b9be36f8760fd917265b8ea50f
#
_entry.id   9bdb21b9be36f8760fd917265b8ea50f
#
_cell.length_a   1.000
_cell.length_b   1.000
_cell.length_c   1.000
_cell.angle_alpha   90.00
_cell.angle_beta   90.00
_cell.angle_gamma   90.00
#
_symmetry.space_group_name_H-M   'P 1'
#
loop_
_entity.id
_entity.type
_entity.pdbx_description
1 polymer ?
#
loop_
_entity_poly.entity_id
_entity_poly.type
_entity_poly.pdbx_seq_one_letter_code
_entity_poly.pdbx_strand_id
1 'polypeptide(L)'
;MANISFILNEFPGGGAERVTMNLVRPLTELGHKVFIFVHLLNIDKLPDKDLPVEYIKLPYPAGRSKNYATVIETIRRNNIEVFFAPISFPRYMPKLHALGICKIVHVLHSRPFYELITKHELLIRPPQRTLKYLCRSYLLDWPRYMLGYFHWKFRRRYKTIYRHSDAYGVLFDSYGREIAKELGIEYEGSKFVTLPNPIVANNDGHDNTASREKVVGYVGRLTYYDKRVDRLLAVWHKVYKQFPDWKLWIIGEGGEEQTLKQYVAENNIARVEFLGYTPHVEQLYPKMDIVCLTSNYEGCPMVLLEAQDYGCATIAFDCCSGIGEILAPNWENGVYVPNGDIDAYAEALARLMSDEETRKTIQRNGMENVKRFSVANSVAQYDALIRRLCAK
;
A
#
# COMPACT_ATOMS: atom_id res chain seq x y z
N MET A 1 -9.85 25.57 -10.50
CA MET A 1 -8.37 25.61 -10.65
C MET A 1 -7.79 26.01 -9.31
N ALA A 2 -6.74 25.33 -8.84
CA ALA A 2 -6.12 25.61 -7.56
C ALA A 2 -4.61 25.33 -7.62
N ASN A 3 -3.82 26.01 -6.79
CA ASN A 3 -2.42 25.72 -6.56
C ASN A 3 -2.32 24.70 -5.43
N ILE A 4 -1.81 23.53 -5.73
CA ILE A 4 -1.73 22.40 -4.78
C ILE A 4 -0.30 21.95 -4.59
N SER A 5 0.01 21.37 -3.44
CA SER A 5 1.33 20.84 -3.19
C SER A 5 1.31 19.48 -2.51
N PHE A 6 2.36 18.69 -2.75
CA PHE A 6 2.66 17.45 -2.04
C PHE A 6 3.98 17.57 -1.30
N ILE A 7 4.09 16.97 -0.12
CA ILE A 7 5.37 16.85 0.60
C ILE A 7 5.82 15.40 0.66
N LEU A 8 7.01 15.11 0.11
CA LEU A 8 7.56 13.78 -0.03
C LEU A 8 8.98 13.71 0.57
N ASN A 9 9.38 12.54 1.06
CA ASN A 9 10.74 12.35 1.54
C ASN A 9 11.72 12.16 0.37
N GLU A 10 11.34 11.36 -0.60
CA GLU A 10 12.11 11.05 -1.80
C GLU A 10 11.18 11.10 -3.02
N PHE A 11 11.68 11.50 -4.18
CA PHE A 11 10.90 11.47 -5.41
C PHE A 11 11.80 11.26 -6.64
N PRO A 12 11.48 10.27 -7.53
CA PRO A 12 10.57 9.17 -7.29
C PRO A 12 11.10 8.24 -6.20
N GLY A 13 10.19 7.51 -5.54
CA GLY A 13 10.52 6.65 -4.40
C GLY A 13 9.61 5.43 -4.32
N GLY A 14 9.05 5.19 -3.13
CA GLY A 14 8.18 4.05 -2.84
C GLY A 14 6.76 4.16 -3.42
N GLY A 15 5.82 3.43 -2.78
CA GLY A 15 4.44 3.32 -3.28
C GLY A 15 3.65 4.62 -3.29
N ALA A 16 3.74 5.43 -2.23
CA ALA A 16 3.00 6.69 -2.16
C ALA A 16 3.54 7.76 -3.11
N GLU A 17 4.85 7.76 -3.37
CA GLU A 17 5.51 8.60 -4.37
C GLU A 17 5.06 8.22 -5.79
N ARG A 18 4.92 6.91 -6.08
CA ARG A 18 4.37 6.42 -7.34
C ARG A 18 2.91 6.85 -7.52
N VAL A 19 2.10 6.77 -6.46
CA VAL A 19 0.72 7.28 -6.47
C VAL A 19 0.70 8.78 -6.82
N THR A 20 1.52 9.59 -6.13
CA THR A 20 1.62 11.03 -6.43
C THR A 20 2.00 11.27 -7.88
N MET A 21 2.97 10.53 -8.41
CA MET A 21 3.41 10.65 -9.80
C MET A 21 2.27 10.37 -10.80
N ASN A 22 1.46 9.35 -10.55
CA ASN A 22 0.31 9.01 -11.40
C ASN A 22 -0.82 10.05 -11.34
N LEU A 23 -0.90 10.85 -10.28
CA LEU A 23 -1.92 11.88 -10.10
C LEU A 23 -1.53 13.23 -10.71
N VAL A 24 -0.23 13.53 -10.78
CA VAL A 24 0.26 14.87 -11.15
C VAL A 24 -0.22 15.33 -12.52
N ARG A 25 0.06 14.56 -13.57
CA ARG A 25 -0.28 14.95 -14.94
C ARG A 25 -1.80 15.13 -15.12
N PRO A 26 -2.67 14.18 -14.71
CA PRO A 26 -4.11 14.35 -14.83
C PRO A 26 -4.66 15.55 -14.01
N LEU A 27 -4.14 15.81 -12.81
CA LEU A 27 -4.53 16.98 -12.03
C LEU A 27 -4.13 18.29 -12.71
N THR A 28 -2.97 18.30 -13.39
CA THR A 28 -2.54 19.48 -14.18
C THR A 28 -3.42 19.68 -15.40
N GLU A 29 -3.84 18.63 -16.08
CA GLU A 29 -4.77 18.67 -17.20
C GLU A 29 -6.16 19.22 -16.77
N LEU A 30 -6.56 19.00 -15.53
CA LEU A 30 -7.74 19.61 -14.92
C LEU A 30 -7.55 21.10 -14.51
N GLY A 31 -6.35 21.66 -14.79
CA GLY A 31 -6.01 23.05 -14.57
C GLY A 31 -5.44 23.38 -13.19
N HIS A 32 -5.06 22.37 -12.37
CA HIS A 32 -4.35 22.61 -11.13
C HIS A 32 -2.86 22.86 -11.39
N LYS A 33 -2.25 23.77 -10.63
CA LYS A 33 -0.79 23.93 -10.61
C LYS A 33 -0.21 23.10 -9.46
N VAL A 34 0.73 22.21 -9.77
CA VAL A 34 1.27 21.24 -8.82
C VAL A 34 2.68 21.60 -8.38
N PHE A 35 2.92 21.62 -7.08
CA PHE A 35 4.21 21.82 -6.43
C PHE A 35 4.60 20.57 -5.64
N ILE A 36 5.86 20.17 -5.68
CA ILE A 36 6.37 19.03 -4.91
C ILE A 36 7.49 19.49 -3.99
N PHE A 37 7.23 19.54 -2.68
CA PHE A 37 8.26 19.67 -1.67
C PHE A 37 8.94 18.32 -1.46
N VAL A 38 10.25 18.26 -1.65
CA VAL A 38 11.00 17.01 -1.59
C VAL A 38 12.35 17.16 -0.89
N HIS A 39 12.74 16.16 -0.09
CA HIS A 39 14.04 16.13 0.57
C HIS A 39 15.12 15.50 -0.32
N LEU A 40 14.80 14.40 -1.00
CA LEU A 40 15.70 13.70 -1.93
C LEU A 40 15.03 13.59 -3.30
N LEU A 41 15.56 14.33 -4.28
CA LEU A 41 15.04 14.34 -5.65
C LEU A 41 16.01 13.61 -6.58
N ASN A 42 15.53 12.55 -7.23
CA ASN A 42 16.28 11.70 -8.17
C ASN A 42 15.70 11.85 -9.57
N ILE A 43 15.94 12.98 -10.22
CA ILE A 43 15.38 13.31 -11.56
C ILE A 43 15.70 12.23 -12.59
N ASP A 44 16.90 11.65 -12.54
CA ASP A 44 17.33 10.62 -13.50
C ASP A 44 16.50 9.32 -13.43
N LYS A 45 15.86 9.08 -12.30
CA LYS A 45 14.97 7.92 -12.06
C LYS A 45 13.50 8.19 -12.38
N LEU A 46 13.16 9.42 -12.81
CA LEU A 46 11.78 9.72 -13.22
C LEU A 46 11.48 9.02 -14.55
N PRO A 47 10.41 8.23 -14.62
CA PRO A 47 9.96 7.63 -15.89
C PRO A 47 9.43 8.71 -16.86
N ASP A 48 8.87 9.79 -16.33
CA ASP A 48 8.42 10.96 -17.08
C ASP A 48 9.21 12.18 -16.60
N LYS A 49 10.18 12.63 -17.42
CA LYS A 49 11.04 13.78 -17.13
C LYS A 49 10.33 15.11 -17.33
N ASP A 50 9.24 15.11 -18.09
CA ASP A 50 8.45 16.29 -18.45
C ASP A 50 7.20 16.44 -17.58
N LEU A 51 7.22 15.92 -16.35
CA LEU A 51 6.13 16.13 -15.40
C LEU A 51 5.90 17.63 -15.19
N PRO A 52 4.65 18.11 -15.33
CA PRO A 52 4.32 19.54 -15.22
C PRO A 52 4.25 19.99 -13.76
N VAL A 53 5.37 19.96 -13.04
CA VAL A 53 5.49 20.30 -11.62
C VAL A 53 6.63 21.25 -11.33
N GLU A 54 6.50 22.00 -10.25
CA GLU A 54 7.58 22.79 -9.68
C GLU A 54 8.15 22.07 -8.45
N TYR A 55 9.43 21.67 -8.50
CA TYR A 55 10.10 20.99 -7.39
C TYR A 55 10.71 21.99 -6.42
N ILE A 56 10.39 21.85 -5.14
CA ILE A 56 10.95 22.64 -4.05
C ILE A 56 11.80 21.74 -3.16
N LYS A 57 13.11 21.84 -3.29
CA LYS A 57 14.05 21.03 -2.51
C LYS A 57 14.10 21.51 -1.07
N LEU A 58 13.84 20.63 -0.13
CA LEU A 58 13.92 20.86 1.30
C LEU A 58 15.20 20.27 1.90
N PRO A 59 15.81 20.93 2.92
CA PRO A 59 16.93 20.35 3.64
C PRO A 59 16.59 18.98 4.28
N TYR A 60 17.52 18.05 4.18
CA TYR A 60 17.45 16.77 4.86
C TYR A 60 18.15 16.85 6.24
N PRO A 61 17.69 16.13 7.29
CA PRO A 61 16.52 15.28 7.35
C PRO A 61 15.19 16.01 7.49
N ALA A 62 14.12 15.33 7.09
CA ALA A 62 12.75 15.81 7.15
C ALA A 62 12.34 16.28 8.56
N GLY A 63 11.49 17.29 8.64
CA GLY A 63 10.87 17.74 9.89
C GLY A 63 11.68 18.72 10.76
N ARG A 64 12.81 19.20 10.28
CA ARG A 64 13.57 20.27 10.99
C ARG A 64 12.86 21.62 10.92
N SER A 65 13.10 22.49 11.92
CA SER A 65 12.54 23.85 11.99
C SER A 65 12.93 24.73 10.78
N LYS A 66 14.10 24.51 10.19
CA LYS A 66 14.54 25.19 8.95
C LYS A 66 13.60 24.98 7.78
N ASN A 67 13.00 23.78 7.66
CA ASN A 67 12.07 23.46 6.57
C ASN A 67 10.75 24.23 6.71
N TYR A 68 10.35 24.56 7.93
CA TYR A 68 9.13 25.31 8.21
C TYR A 68 9.10 26.69 7.56
N ALA A 69 10.19 27.44 7.67
CA ALA A 69 10.28 28.77 7.05
C ALA A 69 10.16 28.70 5.53
N THR A 70 10.92 27.82 4.90
CA THR A 70 10.88 27.59 3.44
C THR A 70 9.48 27.16 2.97
N VAL A 71 8.82 26.27 3.71
CA VAL A 71 7.46 25.82 3.37
C VAL A 71 6.46 26.98 3.43
N ILE A 72 6.46 27.78 4.49
CA ILE A 72 5.55 28.94 4.64
C ILE A 72 5.81 29.97 3.54
N GLU A 73 7.06 30.32 3.30
CA GLU A 73 7.43 31.29 2.26
C GLU A 73 6.95 30.84 0.89
N THR A 74 7.18 29.56 0.56
CA THR A 74 6.77 28.99 -0.73
C THR A 74 5.24 28.94 -0.85
N ILE A 75 4.51 28.56 0.21
CA ILE A 75 3.05 28.55 0.21
C ILE A 75 2.50 29.95 -0.08
N ARG A 76 3.03 30.97 0.60
CA ARG A 76 2.59 32.37 0.42
C ARG A 76 2.94 32.91 -0.96
N ARG A 77 4.19 32.71 -1.41
CA ARG A 77 4.68 33.20 -2.71
C ARG A 77 3.90 32.61 -3.88
N ASN A 78 3.53 31.33 -3.80
CA ASN A 78 2.86 30.62 -4.87
C ASN A 78 1.33 30.50 -4.64
N ASN A 79 0.78 31.14 -3.61
CA ASN A 79 -0.65 31.04 -3.26
C ASN A 79 -1.13 29.58 -3.22
N ILE A 80 -0.38 28.68 -2.57
CA ILE A 80 -0.77 27.28 -2.44
C ILE A 80 -1.99 27.17 -1.55
N GLU A 81 -3.08 26.64 -2.10
CA GLU A 81 -4.38 26.55 -1.44
C GLU A 81 -4.54 25.25 -0.67
N VAL A 82 -4.01 24.12 -1.23
CA VAL A 82 -4.11 22.81 -0.61
C VAL A 82 -2.73 22.16 -0.50
N PHE A 83 -2.38 21.71 0.71
CA PHE A 83 -1.13 21.07 1.04
C PHE A 83 -1.35 19.61 1.42
N PHE A 84 -0.98 18.68 0.54
CA PHE A 84 -1.06 17.25 0.77
C PHE A 84 0.18 16.71 1.49
N ALA A 85 -0.02 15.91 2.54
CA ALA A 85 1.01 15.21 3.30
C ALA A 85 0.78 13.69 3.24
N PRO A 86 1.19 13.01 2.14
CA PRO A 86 0.81 11.63 1.86
C PRO A 86 1.55 10.57 2.70
N ILE A 87 2.68 10.83 3.30
CA ILE A 87 3.44 9.80 4.03
C ILE A 87 3.75 10.26 5.44
N SER A 88 4.25 11.45 5.54
CA SER A 88 4.71 12.00 6.79
C SER A 88 3.85 13.19 7.21
N PHE A 89 3.67 13.33 8.52
CA PHE A 89 3.08 14.51 9.10
C PHE A 89 4.18 15.22 9.90
N PRO A 90 4.92 16.17 9.29
CA PRO A 90 6.02 16.88 9.94
C PRO A 90 5.60 17.54 11.24
N ARG A 91 6.52 17.64 12.20
CA ARG A 91 6.23 18.20 13.53
C ARG A 91 5.74 19.65 13.49
N TYR A 92 6.00 20.39 12.42
CA TYR A 92 5.52 21.75 12.25
C TYR A 92 4.10 21.89 11.72
N MET A 93 3.48 20.78 11.28
CA MET A 93 2.13 20.83 10.69
C MET A 93 1.06 21.46 11.60
N PRO A 94 1.03 21.19 12.92
CA PRO A 94 0.10 21.91 13.80
C PRO A 94 0.26 23.43 13.77
N LYS A 95 1.50 23.92 13.66
CA LYS A 95 1.79 25.36 13.55
C LYS A 95 1.37 25.90 12.18
N LEU A 96 1.61 25.12 11.09
CA LEU A 96 1.19 25.49 9.75
C LEU A 96 -0.34 25.57 9.66
N HIS A 97 -1.04 24.58 10.22
CA HIS A 97 -2.51 24.58 10.29
C HIS A 97 -3.07 25.79 11.04
N ALA A 98 -2.44 26.15 12.17
CA ALA A 98 -2.85 27.31 12.96
C ALA A 98 -2.68 28.67 12.24
N LEU A 99 -1.81 28.76 11.22
CA LEU A 99 -1.67 29.95 10.39
C LEU A 99 -2.83 30.15 9.41
N GLY A 100 -3.57 29.10 9.07
CA GLY A 100 -4.71 29.17 8.15
C GLY A 100 -4.39 29.65 6.73
N ILE A 101 -3.11 29.56 6.30
CA ILE A 101 -2.67 30.06 4.98
C ILE A 101 -2.89 29.07 3.83
N CYS A 102 -3.21 27.82 4.13
CA CYS A 102 -3.61 26.78 3.18
C CYS A 102 -4.42 25.70 3.90
N LYS A 103 -5.14 24.89 3.14
CA LYS A 103 -5.81 23.68 3.64
C LYS A 103 -4.84 22.52 3.70
N ILE A 104 -4.86 21.76 4.78
CA ILE A 104 -3.95 20.64 5.01
C ILE A 104 -4.72 19.33 4.87
N VAL A 105 -4.23 18.46 3.98
CA VAL A 105 -4.75 17.10 3.75
C VAL A 105 -3.66 16.10 4.11
N HIS A 106 -3.86 15.30 5.15
CA HIS A 106 -3.02 14.15 5.38
C HIS A 106 -3.59 12.95 4.62
N VAL A 107 -2.77 12.18 3.93
CA VAL A 107 -3.18 10.95 3.23
C VAL A 107 -2.44 9.75 3.81
N LEU A 108 -3.17 8.83 4.40
CA LEU A 108 -2.62 7.60 4.98
C LEU A 108 -2.54 6.51 3.91
N HIS A 109 -1.34 6.23 3.39
CA HIS A 109 -1.08 5.18 2.40
C HIS A 109 -0.80 3.80 3.01
N SER A 110 -1.30 3.55 4.21
CA SER A 110 -1.16 2.27 4.92
C SER A 110 -2.46 1.95 5.66
N ARG A 111 -2.60 0.72 6.15
CA ARG A 111 -3.68 0.44 7.10
C ARG A 111 -3.52 1.28 8.37
N PRO A 112 -4.63 1.63 9.04
CA PRO A 112 -4.54 2.30 10.33
C PRO A 112 -3.75 1.47 11.35
N PHE A 113 -2.99 2.17 12.17
CA PHE A 113 -2.23 1.58 13.29
C PHE A 113 -1.28 0.43 12.93
N TYR A 114 -0.83 0.37 11.65
CA TYR A 114 0.16 -0.64 11.20
C TYR A 114 1.44 -0.63 12.05
N GLU A 115 1.78 0.52 12.63
CA GLU A 115 2.94 0.68 13.51
C GLU A 115 2.88 -0.23 14.75
N LEU A 116 1.68 -0.55 15.24
CA LEU A 116 1.49 -1.49 16.36
C LEU A 116 1.83 -2.90 15.95
N ILE A 117 1.38 -3.31 14.75
CA ILE A 117 1.67 -4.65 14.20
C ILE A 117 3.18 -4.77 13.97
N THR A 118 3.77 -3.79 13.28
CA THR A 118 5.21 -3.78 13.04
C THR A 118 6.00 -3.82 14.36
N LYS A 119 5.56 -3.05 15.38
CA LYS A 119 6.22 -3.05 16.68
C LYS A 119 6.14 -4.42 17.37
N HIS A 120 4.99 -5.06 17.32
CA HIS A 120 4.79 -6.42 17.85
C HIS A 120 5.71 -7.43 17.15
N GLU A 121 5.72 -7.46 15.82
CA GLU A 121 6.58 -8.35 15.05
C GLU A 121 8.07 -8.15 15.34
N LEU A 122 8.52 -6.89 15.46
CA LEU A 122 9.90 -6.57 15.84
C LEU A 122 10.27 -7.01 17.26
N LEU A 123 9.29 -7.14 18.15
CA LEU A 123 9.51 -7.68 19.49
C LEU A 123 9.63 -9.20 19.49
N ILE A 124 8.82 -9.89 18.67
CA ILE A 124 8.85 -11.35 18.52
C ILE A 124 10.11 -11.80 17.78
N ARG A 125 10.43 -11.15 16.65
CA ARG A 125 11.60 -11.48 15.82
C ARG A 125 12.49 -10.24 15.64
N PRO A 126 13.41 -10.00 16.57
CA PRO A 126 14.31 -8.85 16.49
C PRO A 126 15.18 -8.89 15.22
N PRO A 127 15.31 -7.79 14.46
CA PRO A 127 16.12 -7.74 13.23
C PRO A 127 17.60 -7.80 13.50
N GLN A 128 18.02 -7.45 14.72
CA GLN A 128 19.39 -7.51 15.19
C GLN A 128 19.46 -8.29 16.51
N ARG A 129 20.40 -9.22 16.59
CA ARG A 129 20.64 -10.03 17.81
C ARG A 129 21.81 -9.51 18.66
N THR A 130 22.14 -8.23 18.56
CA THR A 130 23.14 -7.63 19.44
C THR A 130 22.61 -7.57 20.88
N LEU A 131 23.50 -7.81 21.86
CA LEU A 131 23.12 -7.81 23.28
C LEU A 131 22.39 -6.49 23.67
N LYS A 132 22.91 -5.35 23.20
CA LYS A 132 22.30 -4.04 23.44
C LYS A 132 20.86 -3.97 22.90
N TYR A 133 20.62 -4.48 21.69
CA TYR A 133 19.29 -4.49 21.09
C TYR A 133 18.33 -5.40 21.87
N LEU A 134 18.79 -6.61 22.22
CA LEU A 134 18.00 -7.58 22.98
C LEU A 134 17.66 -7.04 24.39
N CYS A 135 18.64 -6.50 25.13
CA CYS A 135 18.38 -5.85 26.42
C CYS A 135 17.34 -4.74 26.30
N ARG A 136 17.49 -3.84 25.30
CA ARG A 136 16.48 -2.79 25.07
C ARG A 136 15.11 -3.37 24.75
N SER A 137 15.03 -4.36 23.89
CA SER A 137 13.77 -4.99 23.46
C SER A 137 13.06 -5.61 24.66
N TYR A 138 13.75 -6.47 25.43
CA TYR A 138 13.13 -7.23 26.53
C TYR A 138 12.91 -6.39 27.79
N LEU A 139 13.85 -5.49 28.16
CA LEU A 139 13.77 -4.74 29.39
C LEU A 139 12.95 -3.43 29.27
N LEU A 140 12.86 -2.85 28.09
CA LEU A 140 12.16 -1.58 27.91
C LEU A 140 10.97 -1.69 26.95
N ASP A 141 11.13 -2.28 25.78
CA ASP A 141 10.10 -2.22 24.76
C ASP A 141 8.97 -3.22 25.00
N TRP A 142 9.26 -4.44 25.49
CA TRP A 142 8.23 -5.41 25.89
C TRP A 142 7.34 -4.90 27.03
N PRO A 143 7.86 -4.43 28.18
CA PRO A 143 7.04 -3.84 29.22
C PRO A 143 6.19 -2.66 28.72
N ARG A 144 6.77 -1.77 27.90
CA ARG A 144 6.04 -0.65 27.28
C ARG A 144 4.90 -1.12 26.38
N TYR A 145 5.12 -2.20 25.63
CA TYR A 145 4.12 -2.79 24.77
C TYR A 145 2.97 -3.36 25.61
N MET A 146 3.29 -4.17 26.61
CA MET A 146 2.31 -4.77 27.52
C MET A 146 1.50 -3.75 28.32
N LEU A 147 2.12 -2.62 28.71
CA LEU A 147 1.45 -1.51 29.41
C LEU A 147 0.71 -0.56 28.45
N GLY A 148 0.59 -0.88 27.17
CA GLY A 148 -0.16 -0.08 26.19
C GLY A 148 0.49 1.25 25.81
N TYR A 149 1.77 1.49 26.16
CA TYR A 149 2.46 2.75 25.84
C TYR A 149 2.49 3.04 24.33
N PHE A 150 2.78 2.03 23.50
CA PHE A 150 2.83 2.22 22.06
C PHE A 150 1.44 2.49 21.48
N HIS A 151 0.41 1.83 21.99
CA HIS A 151 -0.98 2.11 21.62
C HIS A 151 -1.35 3.57 21.95
N TRP A 152 -1.11 4.02 23.19
CA TRP A 152 -1.32 5.41 23.58
C TRP A 152 -0.53 6.39 22.70
N LYS A 153 0.75 6.09 22.43
CA LYS A 153 1.63 6.91 21.61
C LYS A 153 1.11 7.10 20.18
N PHE A 154 0.73 6.00 19.53
CA PHE A 154 0.23 6.06 18.15
C PHE A 154 -1.16 6.69 18.09
N ARG A 155 -2.05 6.33 19.00
CA ARG A 155 -3.36 6.98 19.15
C ARG A 155 -3.24 8.50 19.29
N ARG A 156 -2.30 8.98 20.13
CA ARG A 156 -2.02 10.41 20.27
C ARG A 156 -1.53 11.03 18.95
N ARG A 157 -0.69 10.33 18.19
CA ARG A 157 -0.22 10.78 16.87
C ARG A 157 -1.38 10.91 15.89
N TYR A 158 -2.20 9.89 15.73
CA TYR A 158 -3.39 9.92 14.85
C TYR A 158 -4.36 11.03 15.25
N LYS A 159 -4.59 11.22 16.55
CA LYS A 159 -5.42 12.31 17.07
C LYS A 159 -4.84 13.69 16.74
N THR A 160 -3.51 13.83 16.79
CA THR A 160 -2.83 15.09 16.40
C THR A 160 -3.02 15.35 14.92
N ILE A 161 -2.83 14.35 14.06
CA ILE A 161 -3.04 14.47 12.61
C ILE A 161 -4.49 14.85 12.32
N TYR A 162 -5.46 14.14 12.89
CA TYR A 162 -6.89 14.42 12.72
C TYR A 162 -7.23 15.87 13.08
N ARG A 163 -6.72 16.37 14.19
CA ARG A 163 -7.01 17.73 14.68
C ARG A 163 -6.41 18.84 13.83
N HIS A 164 -5.26 18.57 13.21
CA HIS A 164 -4.48 19.58 12.49
C HIS A 164 -4.41 19.33 10.97
N SER A 165 -5.41 18.68 10.43
CA SER A 165 -5.66 18.60 8.99
C SER A 165 -7.11 18.99 8.70
N ASP A 166 -7.37 19.62 7.56
CA ASP A 166 -8.71 19.97 7.10
C ASP A 166 -9.45 18.75 6.55
N ALA A 167 -8.71 17.79 5.97
CA ALA A 167 -9.20 16.47 5.60
C ALA A 167 -8.18 15.39 5.92
N TYR A 168 -8.67 14.20 6.22
CA TYR A 168 -7.88 12.99 6.46
C TYR A 168 -8.17 11.99 5.34
N GLY A 169 -7.27 11.91 4.36
CA GLY A 169 -7.36 10.96 3.27
C GLY A 169 -7.04 9.54 3.74
N VAL A 170 -7.89 8.61 3.38
CA VAL A 170 -7.74 7.17 3.64
C VAL A 170 -7.92 6.41 2.35
N LEU A 171 -7.32 5.23 2.23
CA LEU A 171 -7.40 4.42 1.01
C LEU A 171 -8.80 3.81 0.81
N PHE A 172 -9.49 3.49 1.91
CA PHE A 172 -10.81 2.89 1.96
C PHE A 172 -11.65 3.54 3.07
N ASP A 173 -12.97 3.61 2.88
CA ASP A 173 -13.88 4.17 3.89
C ASP A 173 -13.80 3.43 5.23
N SER A 174 -13.63 2.12 5.19
CA SER A 174 -13.42 1.27 6.37
C SER A 174 -12.24 1.72 7.23
N TYR A 175 -11.17 2.24 6.64
CA TYR A 175 -10.01 2.77 7.38
C TYR A 175 -10.35 4.06 8.14
N GLY A 176 -11.17 4.92 7.57
CA GLY A 176 -11.66 6.11 8.28
C GLY A 176 -12.50 5.73 9.49
N ARG A 177 -13.40 4.75 9.35
CA ARG A 177 -14.22 4.21 10.44
C ARG A 177 -13.37 3.54 11.52
N GLU A 178 -12.34 2.77 11.13
CA GLU A 178 -11.39 2.15 12.06
C GLU A 178 -10.64 3.22 12.87
N ILE A 179 -10.15 4.27 12.22
CA ILE A 179 -9.47 5.39 12.91
C ILE A 179 -10.45 6.09 13.87
N ALA A 180 -11.65 6.42 13.44
CA ALA A 180 -12.64 7.10 14.27
C ALA A 180 -12.99 6.28 15.52
N LYS A 181 -13.27 4.99 15.36
CA LYS A 181 -13.53 4.04 16.44
C LYS A 181 -12.37 3.99 17.43
N GLU A 182 -11.15 3.85 16.93
CA GLU A 182 -9.95 3.74 17.77
C GLU A 182 -9.65 5.05 18.52
N LEU A 183 -9.93 6.20 17.92
CA LEU A 183 -9.79 7.50 18.56
C LEU A 183 -10.95 7.83 19.53
N GLY A 184 -12.03 7.08 19.51
CA GLY A 184 -13.24 7.36 20.27
C GLY A 184 -13.90 8.67 19.83
N ILE A 185 -13.97 8.90 18.52
CA ILE A 185 -14.64 10.06 17.90
C ILE A 185 -15.74 9.59 16.96
N GLU A 186 -16.72 10.46 16.70
CA GLU A 186 -17.70 10.22 15.66
C GLU A 186 -17.05 10.18 14.27
N TYR A 187 -17.53 9.27 13.42
CA TYR A 187 -17.07 9.22 12.02
C TYR A 187 -17.72 10.32 11.21
N GLU A 188 -16.91 11.25 10.73
CA GLU A 188 -17.34 12.35 9.88
C GLU A 188 -16.83 12.14 8.44
N GLY A 189 -17.71 11.78 7.52
CA GLY A 189 -17.39 11.60 6.10
C GLY A 189 -16.91 12.88 5.39
N SER A 190 -17.18 14.07 5.95
CA SER A 190 -16.60 15.34 5.47
C SER A 190 -15.13 15.47 5.82
N LYS A 191 -14.69 14.84 6.91
CA LYS A 191 -13.31 14.87 7.43
C LYS A 191 -12.49 13.71 6.92
N PHE A 192 -13.02 12.47 6.99
CA PHE A 192 -12.42 11.29 6.39
C PHE A 192 -12.83 11.19 4.93
N VAL A 193 -11.86 11.20 4.02
CA VAL A 193 -12.10 11.17 2.58
C VAL A 193 -11.40 9.99 1.96
N THR A 194 -12.13 9.18 1.22
CA THR A 194 -11.53 8.06 0.50
C THR A 194 -10.74 8.57 -0.70
N LEU A 195 -9.46 8.30 -0.71
CA LEU A 195 -8.50 8.64 -1.76
C LEU A 195 -7.74 7.37 -2.15
N PRO A 196 -8.30 6.51 -3.02
CA PRO A 196 -7.69 5.23 -3.36
C PRO A 196 -6.43 5.40 -4.17
N ASN A 197 -5.51 4.46 -4.04
CA ASN A 197 -4.36 4.40 -4.91
C ASN A 197 -4.81 4.06 -6.34
N PRO A 198 -4.41 4.86 -7.35
CA PRO A 198 -4.75 4.57 -8.72
C PRO A 198 -3.94 3.38 -9.26
N ILE A 199 -4.60 2.53 -10.02
CA ILE A 199 -3.92 1.60 -10.92
C ILE A 199 -3.83 2.24 -12.31
N VAL A 200 -2.65 2.18 -12.89
CA VAL A 200 -2.48 2.48 -14.32
C VAL A 200 -2.91 1.22 -15.06
N ALA A 201 -4.11 1.27 -15.62
CA ALA A 201 -4.66 0.14 -16.36
C ALA A 201 -3.77 -0.21 -17.54
N ASN A 202 -3.64 -1.48 -17.81
CA ASN A 202 -2.96 -1.96 -18.99
C ASN A 202 -3.87 -1.79 -20.22
N ASN A 203 -3.69 -0.66 -20.91
CA ASN A 203 -4.50 -0.32 -22.08
C ASN A 203 -4.13 -1.13 -23.33
N ASP A 204 -3.09 -1.97 -23.27
CA ASP A 204 -2.54 -2.65 -24.45
C ASP A 204 -3.35 -3.86 -24.89
N GLY A 205 -4.58 -4.04 -24.35
CA GLY A 205 -5.50 -5.08 -24.82
C GLY A 205 -4.82 -6.44 -24.87
N HIS A 206 -4.06 -6.80 -23.83
CA HIS A 206 -3.46 -8.12 -23.79
C HIS A 206 -4.57 -9.13 -24.01
N ASP A 207 -4.39 -9.89 -25.06
CA ASP A 207 -5.27 -11.01 -25.39
C ASP A 207 -5.31 -11.95 -24.18
N ASN A 208 -6.31 -11.73 -23.32
CA ASN A 208 -6.56 -12.57 -22.14
C ASN A 208 -6.93 -14.00 -22.55
N THR A 209 -6.96 -14.31 -23.87
CA THR A 209 -7.16 -15.63 -24.43
C THR A 209 -5.86 -16.43 -24.55
N ALA A 210 -4.68 -15.81 -24.32
CA ALA A 210 -3.42 -16.53 -24.27
C ALA A 210 -3.51 -17.66 -23.24
N SER A 211 -3.11 -18.85 -23.65
CA SER A 211 -3.10 -20.06 -22.81
C SER A 211 -2.25 -19.77 -21.56
N ARG A 212 -2.92 -19.60 -20.41
CA ARG A 212 -2.24 -19.45 -19.12
C ARG A 212 -1.52 -20.75 -18.77
N GLU A 213 -0.38 -20.61 -18.17
CA GLU A 213 0.33 -21.74 -17.58
C GLU A 213 -0.27 -21.98 -16.19
N LYS A 214 -0.55 -23.23 -15.77
CA LYS A 214 -1.04 -23.56 -14.42
C LYS A 214 -0.07 -23.08 -13.32
N VAL A 215 -0.01 -21.75 -13.12
CA VAL A 215 0.92 -21.06 -12.24
C VAL A 215 0.17 -20.34 -11.14
N VAL A 216 0.57 -20.62 -9.91
CA VAL A 216 0.30 -19.81 -8.73
C VAL A 216 1.46 -18.83 -8.57
N GLY A 217 1.19 -17.52 -8.54
CA GLY A 217 2.20 -16.49 -8.43
C GLY A 217 2.16 -15.74 -7.11
N TYR A 218 3.33 -15.36 -6.65
CA TYR A 218 3.54 -14.33 -5.63
C TYR A 218 4.38 -13.21 -6.23
N VAL A 219 3.99 -11.97 -6.01
CA VAL A 219 4.73 -10.79 -6.44
C VAL A 219 4.94 -9.84 -5.26
N GLY A 220 6.18 -9.55 -4.92
CA GLY A 220 6.48 -8.61 -3.86
C GLY A 220 7.82 -8.83 -3.18
N ARG A 221 8.14 -7.96 -2.22
CA ARG A 221 9.37 -8.07 -1.42
C ARG A 221 9.36 -9.34 -0.57
N LEU A 222 10.51 -9.99 -0.48
CA LEU A 222 10.67 -11.18 0.37
C LEU A 222 11.06 -10.74 1.80
N THR A 223 10.04 -10.34 2.58
CA THR A 223 10.19 -9.82 3.93
C THR A 223 9.28 -10.55 4.91
N TYR A 224 9.78 -10.79 6.13
CA TYR A 224 9.03 -11.51 7.16
C TYR A 224 7.93 -10.64 7.80
N TYR A 225 8.24 -9.40 8.15
CA TYR A 225 7.37 -8.59 9.01
C TYR A 225 6.04 -8.21 8.36
N ASP A 226 6.04 -7.96 7.06
CA ASP A 226 4.88 -7.51 6.29
C ASP A 226 4.38 -8.54 5.29
N LYS A 227 5.25 -9.17 4.48
CA LYS A 227 4.82 -9.97 3.32
C LYS A 227 4.59 -11.46 3.60
N ARG A 228 5.29 -12.05 4.58
CA ARG A 228 5.06 -13.41 5.09
C ARG A 228 4.99 -14.49 3.99
N VAL A 229 5.97 -14.51 3.09
CA VAL A 229 6.07 -15.53 2.02
C VAL A 229 6.26 -16.95 2.59
N ASP A 230 6.79 -17.05 3.82
CA ASP A 230 6.83 -18.28 4.60
C ASP A 230 5.47 -18.98 4.72
N ARG A 231 4.38 -18.19 4.90
CA ARG A 231 3.00 -18.70 4.94
C ARG A 231 2.58 -19.28 3.59
N LEU A 232 2.94 -18.65 2.47
CA LEU A 232 2.64 -19.17 1.14
C LEU A 232 3.34 -20.50 0.87
N LEU A 233 4.60 -20.63 1.27
CA LEU A 233 5.32 -21.90 1.16
C LEU A 233 4.68 -22.99 2.02
N ALA A 234 4.19 -22.67 3.22
CA ALA A 234 3.46 -23.60 4.07
C ALA A 234 2.12 -24.05 3.41
N VAL A 235 1.39 -23.10 2.80
CA VAL A 235 0.17 -23.39 2.02
C VAL A 235 0.50 -24.30 0.84
N TRP A 236 1.52 -23.94 0.03
CA TRP A 236 1.93 -24.71 -1.14
C TRP A 236 2.34 -26.13 -0.76
N HIS A 237 3.06 -26.29 0.35
CA HIS A 237 3.46 -27.61 0.88
C HIS A 237 2.27 -28.53 1.15
N LYS A 238 1.10 -27.98 1.53
CA LYS A 238 -0.11 -28.78 1.75
C LYS A 238 -0.81 -29.24 0.46
N VAL A 239 -0.69 -28.46 -0.61
CA VAL A 239 -1.51 -28.70 -1.84
C VAL A 239 -0.71 -29.26 -3.01
N TYR A 240 0.59 -28.99 -3.14
CA TYR A 240 1.35 -29.23 -4.37
C TYR A 240 1.34 -30.69 -4.87
N LYS A 241 1.24 -31.68 -3.96
CA LYS A 241 1.22 -33.10 -4.34
C LYS A 241 -0.07 -33.51 -5.05
N GLN A 242 -1.18 -32.84 -4.76
CA GLN A 242 -2.49 -33.08 -5.35
C GLN A 242 -2.59 -32.50 -6.78
N PHE A 243 -1.74 -31.55 -7.12
CA PHE A 243 -1.77 -30.80 -8.36
C PHE A 243 -0.41 -30.84 -9.08
N PRO A 244 -0.05 -31.97 -9.71
CA PRO A 244 1.28 -32.19 -10.29
C PRO A 244 1.60 -31.24 -11.45
N ASP A 245 0.58 -30.73 -12.14
CA ASP A 245 0.73 -29.82 -13.29
C ASP A 245 0.90 -28.36 -12.91
N TRP A 246 0.70 -28.02 -11.64
CA TRP A 246 0.81 -26.66 -11.16
C TRP A 246 2.20 -26.37 -10.60
N LYS A 247 2.65 -25.11 -10.73
CA LYS A 247 3.90 -24.61 -10.18
C LYS A 247 3.67 -23.31 -9.41
N LEU A 248 4.57 -23.00 -8.48
CA LEU A 248 4.57 -21.78 -7.69
C LEU A 248 5.73 -20.88 -8.13
N TRP A 249 5.43 -19.67 -8.56
CA TRP A 249 6.41 -18.63 -8.82
C TRP A 249 6.51 -17.64 -7.67
N ILE A 250 7.73 -17.40 -7.20
CA ILE A 250 8.06 -16.37 -6.22
C ILE A 250 8.83 -15.26 -6.95
N ILE A 251 8.16 -14.12 -7.16
CA ILE A 251 8.70 -12.98 -7.93
C ILE A 251 9.00 -11.83 -6.98
N GLY A 252 10.27 -11.46 -6.92
CA GLY A 252 10.78 -10.41 -6.05
C GLY A 252 12.04 -10.79 -5.32
N GLU A 253 12.55 -9.88 -4.51
CA GLU A 253 13.77 -10.04 -3.73
C GLU A 253 13.58 -9.51 -2.30
N GLY A 254 14.47 -9.88 -1.39
CA GLY A 254 14.45 -9.39 -0.01
C GLY A 254 15.28 -10.21 0.95
N GLY A 255 15.38 -9.75 2.18
CA GLY A 255 16.25 -10.35 3.20
C GLY A 255 15.90 -11.79 3.59
N GLU A 256 14.70 -12.26 3.28
CA GLU A 256 14.24 -13.61 3.63
C GLU A 256 14.51 -14.65 2.51
N GLU A 257 15.02 -14.24 1.34
CA GLU A 257 15.14 -15.13 0.17
C GLU A 257 15.88 -16.42 0.48
N GLN A 258 17.04 -16.33 1.13
CA GLN A 258 17.83 -17.52 1.48
C GLN A 258 17.11 -18.43 2.48
N THR A 259 16.46 -17.85 3.48
CA THR A 259 15.65 -18.60 4.46
C THR A 259 14.50 -19.35 3.79
N LEU A 260 13.83 -18.72 2.82
CA LEU A 260 12.73 -19.32 2.06
C LEU A 260 13.23 -20.45 1.16
N LYS A 261 14.34 -20.26 0.44
CA LYS A 261 14.97 -21.30 -0.37
C LYS A 261 15.44 -22.50 0.48
N GLN A 262 15.99 -22.24 1.64
CA GLN A 262 16.38 -23.28 2.57
C GLN A 262 15.17 -24.07 3.08
N TYR A 263 14.08 -23.39 3.44
CA TYR A 263 12.83 -24.04 3.84
C TYR A 263 12.27 -24.97 2.75
N VAL A 264 12.30 -24.54 1.47
CA VAL A 264 11.88 -25.35 0.32
C VAL A 264 12.74 -26.62 0.18
N ALA A 265 14.07 -26.48 0.32
CA ALA A 265 15.01 -27.60 0.21
C ALA A 265 14.84 -28.60 1.37
N GLU A 266 14.81 -28.12 2.61
CA GLU A 266 14.70 -28.96 3.83
C GLU A 266 13.39 -29.76 3.86
N ASN A 267 12.30 -29.19 3.32
CA ASN A 267 11.00 -29.85 3.29
C ASN A 267 10.70 -30.57 1.95
N ASN A 268 11.68 -30.66 1.04
CA ASN A 268 11.54 -31.27 -0.28
C ASN A 268 10.29 -30.79 -1.05
N ILE A 269 10.00 -29.48 -1.00
CA ILE A 269 8.84 -28.87 -1.66
C ILE A 269 9.15 -28.72 -3.15
N ALA A 270 8.41 -29.42 -4.00
CA ALA A 270 8.66 -29.39 -5.44
C ALA A 270 7.93 -28.23 -6.15
N ARG A 271 8.42 -27.92 -7.35
CA ARG A 271 7.81 -26.95 -8.30
C ARG A 271 7.66 -25.54 -7.73
N VAL A 272 8.63 -25.09 -6.92
CA VAL A 272 8.78 -23.70 -6.48
C VAL A 272 9.92 -23.08 -7.25
N GLU A 273 9.65 -22.01 -7.96
CA GLU A 273 10.61 -21.27 -8.77
C GLU A 273 10.77 -19.83 -8.21
N PHE A 274 11.98 -19.48 -7.78
CA PHE A 274 12.32 -18.13 -7.36
C PHE A 274 12.86 -17.35 -8.57
N LEU A 275 12.05 -16.45 -9.12
CA LEU A 275 12.39 -15.71 -10.34
C LEU A 275 13.19 -14.43 -10.09
N GLY A 276 13.38 -14.06 -8.81
CA GLY A 276 14.07 -12.83 -8.43
C GLY A 276 13.26 -11.56 -8.72
N TYR A 277 13.93 -10.40 -8.61
CA TYR A 277 13.33 -9.12 -8.96
C TYR A 277 13.28 -8.93 -10.47
N THR A 278 12.16 -8.43 -10.96
CA THR A 278 12.01 -7.95 -12.33
C THR A 278 11.34 -6.57 -12.33
N PRO A 279 11.83 -5.61 -13.13
CA PRO A 279 11.13 -4.35 -13.36
C PRO A 279 9.91 -4.51 -14.30
N HIS A 280 9.77 -5.68 -14.95
CA HIS A 280 8.77 -6.00 -15.97
C HIS A 280 7.82 -7.11 -15.50
N VAL A 281 7.24 -6.96 -14.30
CA VAL A 281 6.30 -7.95 -13.74
C VAL A 281 5.03 -8.06 -14.57
N GLU A 282 4.67 -7.01 -15.31
CA GLU A 282 3.54 -6.96 -16.24
C GLU A 282 3.61 -8.05 -17.32
N GLN A 283 4.80 -8.52 -17.68
CA GLN A 283 4.99 -9.62 -18.65
C GLN A 283 4.76 -11.01 -18.03
N LEU A 284 4.71 -11.11 -16.70
CA LEU A 284 4.52 -12.37 -15.98
C LEU A 284 3.06 -12.59 -15.56
N TYR A 285 2.30 -11.53 -15.25
CA TYR A 285 0.88 -11.67 -14.87
C TYR A 285 0.05 -12.45 -15.89
N PRO A 286 0.16 -12.23 -17.22
CA PRO A 286 -0.62 -12.99 -18.20
C PRO A 286 -0.37 -14.49 -18.18
N LYS A 287 0.75 -14.95 -17.64
CA LYS A 287 1.11 -16.38 -17.53
C LYS A 287 0.60 -17.03 -16.24
N MET A 288 0.21 -16.24 -15.25
CA MET A 288 -0.28 -16.74 -13.97
C MET A 288 -1.80 -16.91 -13.98
N ASP A 289 -2.30 -18.02 -13.48
CA ASP A 289 -3.73 -18.25 -13.26
C ASP A 289 -4.21 -17.64 -11.96
N ILE A 290 -3.41 -17.75 -10.89
CA ILE A 290 -3.76 -17.37 -9.55
C ILE A 290 -2.62 -16.51 -8.97
N VAL A 291 -2.95 -15.40 -8.31
CA VAL A 291 -1.98 -14.59 -7.56
C VAL A 291 -2.34 -14.59 -6.08
N CYS A 292 -1.36 -14.92 -5.26
CA CYS A 292 -1.49 -15.08 -3.81
C CYS A 292 -0.92 -13.88 -3.06
N LEU A 293 -1.64 -13.44 -2.01
CA LEU A 293 -1.17 -12.46 -1.06
C LEU A 293 -1.24 -13.04 0.37
N THR A 294 -0.08 -13.20 1.03
CA THR A 294 0.00 -13.80 2.35
C THR A 294 0.47 -12.83 3.44
N SER A 295 0.37 -11.55 3.15
CA SER A 295 0.85 -10.45 3.99
C SER A 295 0.23 -10.44 5.38
N ASN A 296 0.99 -9.93 6.34
CA ASN A 296 0.57 -9.71 7.72
C ASN A 296 -0.26 -8.43 7.87
N TYR A 297 0.05 -7.43 7.05
CA TYR A 297 -0.71 -6.19 6.89
C TYR A 297 -0.44 -5.54 5.53
N GLU A 298 -1.42 -4.81 5.03
CA GLU A 298 -1.35 -4.02 3.79
C GLU A 298 -2.02 -2.65 3.98
N GLY A 299 -1.65 -1.70 3.11
CA GLY A 299 -2.42 -0.47 2.95
C GLY A 299 -3.47 -0.64 1.85
N CYS A 300 -3.00 -0.65 0.62
CA CYS A 300 -3.72 -1.06 -0.58
C CYS A 300 -2.78 -2.00 -1.34
N PRO A 301 -3.05 -3.30 -1.34
CA PRO A 301 -2.18 -4.27 -2.00
C PRO A 301 -2.30 -4.15 -3.53
N MET A 302 -1.48 -3.27 -4.13
CA MET A 302 -1.47 -3.01 -5.57
C MET A 302 -1.33 -4.28 -6.39
N VAL A 303 -0.59 -5.27 -5.88
CA VAL A 303 -0.40 -6.57 -6.54
C VAL A 303 -1.71 -7.30 -6.81
N LEU A 304 -2.73 -7.17 -5.94
CA LEU A 304 -4.05 -7.76 -6.20
C LEU A 304 -4.78 -7.02 -7.31
N LEU A 305 -4.71 -5.69 -7.31
CA LEU A 305 -5.30 -4.86 -8.36
C LEU A 305 -4.60 -5.10 -9.71
N GLU A 306 -3.27 -5.13 -9.71
CA GLU A 306 -2.48 -5.46 -10.90
C GLU A 306 -2.85 -6.86 -11.43
N ALA A 307 -2.90 -7.87 -10.55
CA ALA A 307 -3.28 -9.23 -10.93
C ALA A 307 -4.69 -9.31 -11.51
N GLN A 308 -5.67 -8.60 -10.93
CA GLN A 308 -7.03 -8.49 -11.45
C GLN A 308 -7.07 -7.84 -12.84
N ASP A 309 -6.29 -6.78 -13.04
CA ASP A 309 -6.21 -6.06 -14.33
C ASP A 309 -5.71 -6.97 -15.46
N TYR A 310 -4.79 -7.87 -15.13
CA TYR A 310 -4.30 -8.90 -16.04
C TYR A 310 -5.16 -10.20 -16.05
N GLY A 311 -6.31 -10.19 -15.38
CA GLY A 311 -7.24 -11.32 -15.34
C GLY A 311 -6.73 -12.55 -14.56
N CYS A 312 -5.86 -12.39 -13.58
CA CYS A 312 -5.53 -13.45 -12.64
C CYS A 312 -6.63 -13.61 -11.58
N ALA A 313 -6.93 -14.81 -11.17
CA ALA A 313 -7.71 -15.02 -9.94
C ALA A 313 -6.87 -14.62 -8.74
N THR A 314 -7.45 -13.93 -7.77
CA THR A 314 -6.71 -13.41 -6.61
C THR A 314 -7.18 -14.07 -5.32
N ILE A 315 -6.23 -14.43 -4.46
CA ILE A 315 -6.51 -14.98 -3.14
C ILE A 315 -5.60 -14.31 -2.09
N ALA A 316 -6.18 -13.93 -0.94
CA ALA A 316 -5.46 -13.24 0.13
C ALA A 316 -5.86 -13.70 1.52
N PHE A 317 -4.97 -13.52 2.51
CA PHE A 317 -5.41 -13.44 3.90
C PHE A 317 -6.14 -12.12 4.16
N ASP A 318 -7.23 -12.17 4.93
CA ASP A 318 -7.95 -10.98 5.42
C ASP A 318 -7.14 -10.28 6.51
N CYS A 319 -6.01 -9.69 6.11
CA CYS A 319 -5.07 -9.05 7.02
C CYS A 319 -5.45 -7.60 7.37
N CYS A 320 -6.41 -7.02 6.67
CA CYS A 320 -6.95 -5.67 6.90
C CYS A 320 -8.26 -5.49 6.15
N SER A 321 -9.10 -4.58 6.59
CA SER A 321 -10.41 -4.30 5.97
C SER A 321 -10.32 -3.92 4.47
N GLY A 322 -9.17 -3.40 4.03
CA GLY A 322 -8.92 -3.12 2.61
C GLY A 322 -8.89 -4.35 1.70
N ILE A 323 -8.62 -5.55 2.23
CA ILE A 323 -8.71 -6.81 1.44
C ILE A 323 -10.16 -7.04 1.01
N GLY A 324 -11.11 -6.96 1.98
CA GLY A 324 -12.53 -7.07 1.67
C GLY A 324 -13.02 -5.99 0.70
N GLU A 325 -12.52 -4.76 0.83
CA GLU A 325 -12.87 -3.66 -0.11
C GLU A 325 -12.43 -3.93 -1.56
N ILE A 326 -11.35 -4.69 -1.74
CA ILE A 326 -10.85 -5.06 -3.08
C ILE A 326 -11.53 -6.34 -3.58
N LEU A 327 -11.65 -7.38 -2.75
CA LEU A 327 -11.99 -8.72 -3.20
C LEU A 327 -13.46 -9.09 -3.02
N ALA A 328 -14.25 -8.27 -2.28
CA ALA A 328 -15.67 -8.57 -2.06
C ALA A 328 -16.52 -8.36 -3.34
N PRO A 329 -17.58 -9.15 -3.52
CA PRO A 329 -17.98 -10.28 -2.67
C PRO A 329 -17.01 -11.46 -2.74
N ASN A 330 -16.81 -12.14 -1.59
CA ASN A 330 -15.91 -13.27 -1.51
C ASN A 330 -16.35 -14.42 -2.45
N TRP A 331 -15.41 -15.01 -3.18
CA TRP A 331 -15.65 -16.01 -4.25
C TRP A 331 -16.33 -15.46 -5.51
N GLU A 332 -16.48 -14.13 -5.63
CA GLU A 332 -16.96 -13.48 -6.85
C GLU A 332 -15.86 -12.63 -7.51
N ASN A 333 -15.31 -11.65 -6.80
CA ASN A 333 -14.25 -10.77 -7.34
C ASN A 333 -12.84 -11.23 -6.96
N GLY A 334 -12.74 -12.11 -5.99
CA GLY A 334 -11.52 -12.69 -5.47
C GLY A 334 -11.84 -13.56 -4.26
N VAL A 335 -10.81 -14.13 -3.65
CA VAL A 335 -10.97 -14.98 -2.47
C VAL A 335 -10.20 -14.39 -1.29
N TYR A 336 -10.82 -14.32 -0.12
CA TYR A 336 -10.12 -14.00 1.10
C TYR A 336 -10.53 -14.93 2.24
N VAL A 337 -9.56 -15.27 3.05
CA VAL A 337 -9.67 -16.23 4.16
C VAL A 337 -9.17 -15.61 5.46
N PRO A 338 -9.55 -16.15 6.63
CA PRO A 338 -9.10 -15.60 7.91
C PRO A 338 -7.58 -15.45 8.00
N ASN A 339 -7.11 -14.30 8.53
CA ASN A 339 -5.69 -13.98 8.57
C ASN A 339 -4.89 -15.02 9.37
N GLY A 340 -3.92 -15.64 8.71
CA GLY A 340 -3.01 -16.62 9.29
C GLY A 340 -3.55 -18.06 9.34
N ASP A 341 -4.77 -18.31 8.88
CA ASP A 341 -5.33 -19.64 8.76
C ASP A 341 -4.79 -20.34 7.51
N ILE A 342 -3.68 -21.06 7.69
CA ILE A 342 -2.97 -21.76 6.63
C ILE A 342 -3.84 -22.88 6.03
N ASP A 343 -4.68 -23.54 6.84
CA ASP A 343 -5.51 -24.64 6.36
C ASP A 343 -6.66 -24.13 5.50
N ALA A 344 -7.38 -23.11 5.95
CA ALA A 344 -8.41 -22.45 5.14
C ALA A 344 -7.84 -21.88 3.82
N TYR A 345 -6.63 -21.32 3.85
CA TYR A 345 -6.00 -20.83 2.63
C TYR A 345 -5.62 -21.97 1.68
N ALA A 346 -5.09 -23.08 2.19
CA ALA A 346 -4.74 -24.25 1.39
C ALA A 346 -5.99 -24.89 0.74
N GLU A 347 -7.10 -25.00 1.47
CA GLU A 347 -8.38 -25.48 0.94
C GLU A 347 -8.91 -24.54 -0.16
N ALA A 348 -8.89 -23.23 0.08
CA ALA A 348 -9.35 -22.25 -0.91
C ALA A 348 -8.47 -22.25 -2.17
N LEU A 349 -7.15 -22.35 -2.02
CA LEU A 349 -6.22 -22.45 -3.13
C LEU A 349 -6.43 -23.75 -3.92
N ALA A 350 -6.58 -24.87 -3.24
CA ALA A 350 -6.87 -26.16 -3.87
C ALA A 350 -8.18 -26.12 -4.70
N ARG A 351 -9.22 -25.47 -4.17
CA ARG A 351 -10.47 -25.25 -4.89
C ARG A 351 -10.26 -24.39 -6.14
N LEU A 352 -9.51 -23.27 -6.04
CA LEU A 352 -9.19 -22.43 -7.21
C LEU A 352 -8.36 -23.20 -8.26
N MET A 353 -7.49 -24.12 -7.86
CA MET A 353 -6.68 -24.93 -8.77
C MET A 353 -7.50 -26.02 -9.47
N SER A 354 -8.49 -26.61 -8.80
CA SER A 354 -9.30 -27.72 -9.32
C SER A 354 -10.55 -27.26 -10.09
N ASP A 355 -11.18 -26.16 -9.66
CA ASP A 355 -12.43 -25.64 -10.23
C ASP A 355 -12.13 -24.51 -11.24
N GLU A 356 -11.98 -24.90 -12.49
CA GLU A 356 -11.68 -23.96 -13.58
C GLU A 356 -12.80 -22.94 -13.82
N GLU A 357 -14.06 -23.36 -13.70
CA GLU A 357 -15.22 -22.48 -13.95
C GLU A 357 -15.31 -21.38 -12.88
N THR A 358 -15.18 -21.75 -11.60
CA THR A 358 -15.10 -20.78 -10.51
C THR A 358 -13.91 -19.85 -10.71
N ARG A 359 -12.73 -20.38 -11.06
CA ARG A 359 -11.52 -19.59 -11.31
C ARG A 359 -11.73 -18.58 -12.45
N LYS A 360 -12.26 -19.01 -13.60
CA LYS A 360 -12.54 -18.13 -14.75
C LYS A 360 -13.60 -17.05 -14.42
N THR A 361 -14.58 -17.39 -13.61
CA THR A 361 -15.57 -16.41 -13.14
C THR A 361 -14.93 -15.33 -12.30
N ILE A 362 -14.08 -15.70 -11.33
CA ILE A 362 -13.33 -14.75 -10.49
C ILE A 362 -12.38 -13.89 -11.33
N GLN A 363 -11.70 -14.47 -12.31
CA GLN A 363 -10.83 -13.76 -13.25
C GLN A 363 -11.58 -12.66 -14.00
N ARG A 364 -12.71 -12.99 -14.59
CA ARG A 364 -13.57 -12.06 -15.34
C ARG A 364 -14.13 -10.94 -14.43
N ASN A 365 -14.66 -11.32 -13.29
CA ASN A 365 -15.22 -10.36 -12.34
C ASN A 365 -14.14 -9.44 -11.76
N GLY A 366 -12.93 -9.96 -11.50
CA GLY A 366 -11.77 -9.19 -11.05
C GLY A 366 -11.40 -8.09 -12.05
N MET A 367 -11.38 -8.38 -13.34
CA MET A 367 -11.13 -7.39 -14.39
C MET A 367 -12.17 -6.26 -14.43
N GLU A 368 -13.44 -6.55 -14.16
CA GLU A 368 -14.46 -5.52 -14.04
C GLU A 368 -14.32 -4.73 -12.74
N ASN A 369 -14.05 -5.44 -11.65
CA ASN A 369 -13.91 -4.84 -10.33
C ASN A 369 -12.76 -3.83 -10.24
N VAL A 370 -11.61 -4.12 -10.86
CA VAL A 370 -10.42 -3.26 -10.79
C VAL A 370 -10.64 -1.89 -11.44
N LYS A 371 -11.58 -1.73 -12.35
CA LYS A 371 -11.92 -0.45 -13.00
C LYS A 371 -12.29 0.65 -12.00
N ARG A 372 -12.78 0.27 -10.81
CA ARG A 372 -13.06 1.21 -9.71
C ARG A 372 -11.82 1.95 -9.21
N PHE A 373 -10.65 1.36 -9.39
CA PHE A 373 -9.37 1.89 -8.95
C PHE A 373 -8.57 2.55 -10.08
N SER A 374 -9.23 2.91 -11.17
CA SER A 374 -8.59 3.58 -12.30
C SER A 374 -8.01 4.95 -11.92
N VAL A 375 -6.99 5.40 -12.66
CA VAL A 375 -6.42 6.75 -12.50
C VAL A 375 -7.51 7.81 -12.58
N ALA A 376 -8.45 7.70 -13.54
CA ALA A 376 -9.54 8.66 -13.73
C ALA A 376 -10.42 8.78 -12.48
N ASN A 377 -10.80 7.64 -11.86
CA ASN A 377 -11.62 7.65 -10.65
C ASN A 377 -10.87 8.22 -9.44
N SER A 378 -9.59 7.89 -9.27
CA SER A 378 -8.78 8.46 -8.19
C SER A 378 -8.60 9.96 -8.37
N VAL A 379 -8.28 10.42 -9.57
CA VAL A 379 -8.13 11.85 -9.90
C VAL A 379 -9.43 12.62 -9.65
N ALA A 380 -10.59 12.05 -10.03
CA ALA A 380 -11.89 12.69 -9.79
C ALA A 380 -12.13 12.91 -8.28
N GLN A 381 -11.72 11.97 -7.41
CA GLN A 381 -11.86 12.12 -5.96
C GLN A 381 -10.90 13.18 -5.40
N TYR A 382 -9.65 13.24 -5.89
CA TYR A 382 -8.71 14.29 -5.51
C TYR A 382 -9.22 15.67 -5.98
N ASP A 383 -9.68 15.81 -7.21
CA ASP A 383 -10.23 17.06 -7.75
C ASP A 383 -11.47 17.53 -6.96
N ALA A 384 -12.41 16.61 -6.68
CA ALA A 384 -13.59 16.91 -5.87
C ALA A 384 -13.21 17.41 -4.47
N LEU A 385 -12.22 16.77 -3.81
CA LEU A 385 -11.71 17.23 -2.52
C LEU A 385 -11.07 18.62 -2.63
N ILE A 386 -10.22 18.85 -3.62
CA ILE A 386 -9.55 20.14 -3.84
C ILE A 386 -10.60 21.24 -4.03
N ARG A 387 -11.57 21.03 -4.92
CA ARG A 387 -12.66 22.01 -5.17
C ARG A 387 -13.46 22.30 -3.90
N ARG A 388 -13.80 21.27 -3.13
CA ARG A 388 -14.52 21.41 -1.86
C ARG A 388 -13.75 22.26 -0.85
N LEU A 389 -12.42 22.03 -0.72
CA LEU A 389 -11.58 22.75 0.24
C LEU A 389 -11.27 24.19 -0.19
N CYS A 390 -11.29 24.48 -1.49
CA CYS A 390 -11.08 25.82 -2.06
C CYS A 390 -12.40 26.61 -2.26
N ALA A 391 -13.55 25.97 -2.13
CA ALA A 391 -14.84 26.68 -2.14
C ALA A 391 -14.90 27.66 -0.97
N LYS A 392 -15.18 28.94 -1.28
CA LYS A 392 -15.29 30.05 -0.31
C LYS A 392 -16.62 30.01 0.42
#